data_c02ad186e7bf39c8eb7ba7637002c5f0
#
_entry.id   c02ad186e7bf39c8eb7ba7637002c5f0
#
_cell.length_a   1.000
_cell.length_b   1.000
_cell.length_c   1.000
_cell.angle_alpha   90.00
_cell.angle_beta   90.00
_cell.angle_gamma   90.00
#
_symmetry.space_group_name_H-M   'P 1'
#
loop_
_entity.id
_entity.type
_entity.pdbx_description
1 polymer ?
#
loop_
_entity_poly.entity_id
_entity_poly.type
_entity_poly.pdbx_seq_one_letter_code
_entity_poly.pdbx_strand_id
1 'polypeptide(L)'
;MTLFLLYILYALTLSIVLSRAGHRSRAVPASGATRRHPTRVLIVGATGGTGRQLVAQALERGCVVTALVRNPLKLQIKHPQLNVIQGDVLDYASVEAATRGQEAVISALGHKRFFYPTRILSAGTRNILRAMQAHGVSRLVCETSLGIGDSAGRLGLYFTFFVIPVLLPFYFLDKSRQERIIAASDVEWVIARPGMLNNNKKQGRSRHGWKIGNALWTVRISRADVADFMLNQLASDRYLRSAVGVCW
;
A
#
# COMPACT_ATOMS: atom_id res chain seq x y z
N MET A 1 23.68 23.93 -19.82
CA MET A 1 22.32 23.98 -20.35
C MET A 1 21.86 22.62 -20.88
N THR A 2 22.63 21.93 -21.72
CA THR A 2 22.25 20.63 -22.32
C THR A 2 21.97 19.52 -21.31
N LEU A 3 22.82 19.33 -20.29
CA LEU A 3 22.61 18.31 -19.23
C LEU A 3 21.35 18.56 -18.41
N PHE A 4 21.01 19.81 -18.13
CA PHE A 4 19.78 20.17 -17.43
C PHE A 4 18.54 19.83 -18.27
N LEU A 5 18.54 20.11 -19.55
CA LEU A 5 17.45 19.77 -20.46
C LEU A 5 17.27 18.25 -20.59
N LEU A 6 18.37 17.50 -20.69
CA LEU A 6 18.33 16.02 -20.71
C LEU A 6 17.76 15.45 -19.40
N TYR A 7 18.13 16.03 -18.27
CA TYR A 7 17.58 15.63 -16.97
C TYR A 7 16.06 15.89 -16.88
N ILE A 8 15.60 17.06 -17.29
CA ILE A 8 14.16 17.37 -17.31
C ILE A 8 13.41 16.41 -18.22
N LEU A 9 13.96 16.14 -19.41
CA LEU A 9 13.37 15.17 -20.34
C LEU A 9 13.27 13.77 -19.71
N TYR A 10 14.33 13.32 -19.04
CA TYR A 10 14.33 12.05 -18.30
C TYR A 10 13.24 12.02 -17.22
N ALA A 11 13.15 13.05 -16.36
CA ALA A 11 12.17 13.13 -15.29
C ALA A 11 10.72 13.14 -15.82
N LEU A 12 10.47 13.88 -16.90
CA LEU A 12 9.16 13.89 -17.59
C LEU A 12 8.85 12.54 -18.20
N THR A 13 9.80 11.91 -18.88
CA THR A 13 9.63 10.57 -19.47
C THR A 13 9.30 9.55 -18.38
N LEU A 14 10.02 9.56 -17.27
CA LEU A 14 9.73 8.68 -16.13
C LEU A 14 8.34 8.94 -15.56
N SER A 15 7.93 10.20 -15.41
CA SER A 15 6.58 10.57 -14.95
C SER A 15 5.49 10.04 -15.90
N ILE A 16 5.69 10.11 -17.20
CA ILE A 16 4.80 9.55 -18.22
C ILE A 16 4.75 8.02 -18.11
N VAL A 17 5.90 7.37 -17.95
CA VAL A 17 5.98 5.92 -17.75
C VAL A 17 5.21 5.51 -16.50
N LEU A 18 5.40 6.18 -15.37
CA LEU A 18 4.69 5.92 -14.13
C LEU A 18 3.18 6.17 -14.25
N SER A 19 2.78 7.21 -14.99
CA SER A 19 1.37 7.50 -15.28
C SER A 19 0.69 6.39 -16.09
N ARG A 20 1.41 5.83 -17.07
CA ARG A 20 0.89 4.74 -17.91
C ARG A 20 1.02 3.37 -17.28
N ALA A 21 2.03 3.19 -16.42
CA ALA A 21 2.35 1.92 -15.79
C ALA A 21 1.48 1.58 -14.57
N GLY A 22 0.92 2.58 -13.90
CA GLY A 22 0.04 2.37 -12.75
C GLY A 22 -1.42 2.17 -13.15
N HIS A 23 -2.23 1.76 -12.19
CA HIS A 23 -3.69 1.64 -12.38
C HIS A 23 -4.33 3.02 -12.50
N ARG A 24 -5.28 3.15 -13.43
CA ARG A 24 -6.16 4.32 -13.53
C ARG A 24 -7.46 4.02 -12.79
N SER A 25 -7.68 4.72 -11.70
CA SER A 25 -8.90 4.56 -10.90
C SER A 25 -10.10 5.07 -11.67
N ARG A 26 -11.12 4.23 -11.78
CA ARG A 26 -12.46 4.69 -12.15
C ARG A 26 -13.29 4.78 -10.88
N ALA A 27 -14.06 5.86 -10.74
CA ALA A 27 -15.09 5.92 -9.72
C ALA A 27 -16.12 4.82 -10.04
N VAL A 28 -16.11 3.75 -9.26
CA VAL A 28 -17.19 2.76 -9.29
C VAL A 28 -18.29 3.35 -8.41
N PRO A 29 -19.56 3.40 -8.84
CA PRO A 29 -20.65 3.81 -7.97
C PRO A 29 -20.61 2.93 -6.70
N ALA A 30 -20.43 3.57 -5.55
CA ALA A 30 -20.41 2.87 -4.29
C ALA A 30 -21.79 2.25 -4.07
N SER A 31 -21.88 0.95 -4.00
CA SER A 31 -22.96 0.33 -3.25
C SER A 31 -22.73 0.72 -1.80
N GLY A 32 -23.64 1.45 -1.19
CA GLY A 32 -23.50 1.92 0.19
C GLY A 32 -23.60 0.80 1.25
N ALA A 33 -23.34 -0.43 0.86
CA ALA A 33 -23.38 -1.59 1.73
C ALA A 33 -22.19 -1.54 2.71
N THR A 34 -22.50 -1.38 3.98
CA THR A 34 -21.57 -1.60 5.08
C THR A 34 -21.43 -3.11 5.28
N ARG A 35 -20.22 -3.62 5.09
CA ARG A 35 -19.91 -5.03 5.37
C ARG A 35 -19.64 -5.25 6.86
N ARG A 36 -19.82 -6.49 7.31
CA ARG A 36 -19.30 -6.92 8.60
C ARG A 36 -17.77 -6.71 8.61
N HIS A 37 -17.27 -6.13 9.68
CA HIS A 37 -15.82 -6.01 9.90
C HIS A 37 -15.19 -7.42 9.98
N PRO A 38 -14.14 -7.72 9.21
CA PRO A 38 -13.45 -9.00 9.36
C PRO A 38 -12.81 -9.08 10.74
N THR A 39 -12.93 -10.25 11.36
CA THR A 39 -12.37 -10.50 12.68
C THR A 39 -10.96 -11.05 12.63
N ARG A 40 -10.58 -11.72 11.54
CA ARG A 40 -9.23 -12.29 11.33
C ARG A 40 -8.56 -11.63 10.13
N VAL A 41 -7.43 -10.97 10.38
CA VAL A 41 -6.74 -10.17 9.37
C VAL A 41 -5.27 -10.52 9.30
N LEU A 42 -4.78 -10.87 8.09
CA LEU A 42 -3.36 -10.97 7.81
C LEU A 42 -2.77 -9.58 7.52
N ILE A 43 -1.70 -9.22 8.22
CA ILE A 43 -0.93 -8.00 7.96
C ILE A 43 0.46 -8.39 7.44
N VAL A 44 0.74 -8.04 6.18
CA VAL A 44 2.05 -8.21 5.55
C VAL A 44 2.80 -6.89 5.59
N GLY A 45 4.08 -6.92 5.99
CA GLY A 45 4.86 -5.70 6.24
C GLY A 45 4.67 -5.12 7.65
N ALA A 46 4.23 -5.92 8.61
CA ALA A 46 3.90 -5.56 9.98
C ALA A 46 5.04 -4.88 10.77
N THR A 47 6.30 -5.12 10.41
CA THR A 47 7.47 -4.50 11.06
C THR A 47 7.82 -3.11 10.51
N GLY A 48 7.19 -2.68 9.41
CA GLY A 48 7.30 -1.34 8.85
C GLY A 48 6.58 -0.28 9.69
N GLY A 49 6.83 1.01 9.40
CA GLY A 49 6.21 2.09 10.17
C GLY A 49 4.68 2.08 10.09
N THR A 50 4.09 1.98 8.89
CA THR A 50 2.63 1.84 8.71
C THR A 50 2.15 0.49 9.23
N GLY A 51 2.91 -0.60 8.99
CA GLY A 51 2.55 -1.94 9.44
C GLY A 51 2.40 -2.06 10.95
N ARG A 52 3.28 -1.43 11.73
CA ARG A 52 3.14 -1.39 13.21
C ARG A 52 1.86 -0.67 13.64
N GLN A 53 1.51 0.43 12.98
CA GLN A 53 0.28 1.15 13.25
C GLN A 53 -0.97 0.31 12.87
N LEU A 54 -0.88 -0.43 11.78
CA LEU A 54 -1.94 -1.37 11.38
C LEU A 54 -2.13 -2.47 12.42
N VAL A 55 -1.06 -3.09 12.91
CA VAL A 55 -1.15 -4.12 13.95
C VAL A 55 -1.77 -3.55 15.22
N ALA A 56 -1.25 -2.44 15.74
CA ALA A 56 -1.74 -1.83 16.97
C ALA A 56 -3.24 -1.48 16.86
N GLN A 57 -3.61 -0.74 15.82
CA GLN A 57 -5.00 -0.29 15.65
C GLN A 57 -5.97 -1.43 15.30
N ALA A 58 -5.52 -2.51 14.61
CA ALA A 58 -6.36 -3.68 14.37
C ALA A 58 -6.66 -4.42 15.68
N LEU A 59 -5.67 -4.59 16.55
CA LEU A 59 -5.84 -5.18 17.89
C LEU A 59 -6.75 -4.33 18.77
N GLU A 60 -6.58 -3.00 18.77
CA GLU A 60 -7.47 -2.06 19.48
C GLU A 60 -8.94 -2.17 19.01
N ARG A 61 -9.17 -2.57 17.76
CA ARG A 61 -10.50 -2.82 17.18
C ARG A 61 -11.03 -4.23 17.44
N GLY A 62 -10.31 -5.04 18.21
CA GLY A 62 -10.70 -6.41 18.57
C GLY A 62 -10.43 -7.45 17.48
N CYS A 63 -9.65 -7.13 16.44
CA CYS A 63 -9.28 -8.11 15.43
C CYS A 63 -8.25 -9.11 15.97
N VAL A 64 -8.36 -10.36 15.54
CA VAL A 64 -7.28 -11.34 15.61
C VAL A 64 -6.34 -11.08 14.45
N VAL A 65 -5.10 -10.70 14.75
CA VAL A 65 -4.10 -10.28 13.77
C VAL A 65 -3.08 -11.39 13.56
N THR A 66 -2.88 -11.80 12.31
CA THR A 66 -1.73 -12.59 11.90
C THR A 66 -0.73 -11.66 11.20
N ALA A 67 0.50 -11.61 11.70
CA ALA A 67 1.57 -10.79 11.15
C ALA A 67 2.63 -11.67 10.50
N LEU A 68 2.77 -11.61 9.17
CA LEU A 68 3.86 -12.27 8.44
C LEU A 68 5.10 -11.36 8.47
N VAL A 69 6.18 -11.84 9.09
CA VAL A 69 7.40 -11.05 9.32
C VAL A 69 8.66 -11.89 9.07
N ARG A 70 9.69 -11.27 8.46
CA ARG A 70 10.99 -11.93 8.26
C ARG A 70 11.79 -12.10 9.55
N ASN A 71 11.62 -11.17 10.47
CA ASN A 71 12.28 -11.19 11.77
C ASN A 71 11.27 -10.80 12.86
N PRO A 72 10.75 -11.77 13.63
CA PRO A 72 9.79 -11.55 14.72
C PRO A 72 10.27 -10.56 15.78
N LEU A 73 11.56 -10.52 16.08
CA LEU A 73 12.14 -9.62 17.10
C LEU A 73 11.97 -8.13 16.77
N LYS A 74 11.68 -7.79 15.50
CA LYS A 74 11.39 -6.42 15.08
C LYS A 74 9.95 -5.97 15.35
N LEU A 75 9.05 -6.88 15.69
CA LEU A 75 7.68 -6.57 16.07
C LEU A 75 7.54 -6.63 17.59
N GLN A 76 7.74 -5.48 18.24
CA GLN A 76 7.77 -5.37 19.70
C GLN A 76 6.38 -5.30 20.36
N ILE A 77 5.32 -5.65 19.63
CA ILE A 77 3.93 -5.67 20.12
C ILE A 77 3.66 -7.07 20.67
N LYS A 78 3.16 -7.15 21.92
CA LYS A 78 2.69 -8.38 22.56
C LYS A 78 1.20 -8.24 22.84
N HIS A 79 0.39 -9.17 22.35
CA HIS A 79 -1.06 -9.15 22.56
C HIS A 79 -1.63 -10.57 22.39
N PRO A 80 -2.62 -11.01 23.19
CA PRO A 80 -3.20 -12.36 23.08
C PRO A 80 -3.78 -12.68 21.69
N GLN A 81 -4.32 -11.67 21.00
CA GLN A 81 -4.90 -11.80 19.65
C GLN A 81 -3.88 -11.54 18.52
N LEU A 82 -2.57 -11.46 18.82
CA LEU A 82 -1.53 -11.33 17.82
C LEU A 82 -0.80 -12.66 17.61
N ASN A 83 -0.93 -13.21 16.41
CA ASN A 83 -0.15 -14.34 15.92
C ASN A 83 0.97 -13.87 15.02
N VAL A 84 2.22 -14.15 15.37
CA VAL A 84 3.40 -13.76 14.57
C VAL A 84 3.96 -14.99 13.86
N ILE A 85 3.91 -14.96 12.53
CA ILE A 85 4.46 -16.02 11.66
C ILE A 85 5.77 -15.51 11.05
N GLN A 86 6.85 -16.25 11.28
CA GLN A 86 8.11 -15.97 10.61
C GLN A 86 8.08 -16.52 9.18
N GLY A 87 8.37 -15.64 8.20
CA GLY A 87 8.42 -16.02 6.80
C GLY A 87 8.74 -14.84 5.90
N ASP A 88 8.98 -15.11 4.62
CA ASP A 88 9.23 -14.09 3.60
C ASP A 88 8.07 -14.03 2.61
N VAL A 89 7.64 -12.82 2.25
CA VAL A 89 6.60 -12.61 1.25
C VAL A 89 6.99 -13.15 -0.14
N LEU A 90 8.29 -13.32 -0.40
CA LEU A 90 8.80 -13.93 -1.63
C LEU A 90 8.73 -15.47 -1.62
N ASP A 91 8.58 -16.08 -0.45
CA ASP A 91 8.32 -17.52 -0.31
C ASP A 91 6.81 -17.77 -0.25
N TYR A 92 6.29 -18.43 -1.27
CA TYR A 92 4.86 -18.72 -1.38
C TYR A 92 4.34 -19.57 -0.22
N ALA A 93 5.08 -20.56 0.25
CA ALA A 93 4.65 -21.43 1.33
C ALA A 93 4.44 -20.65 2.64
N SER A 94 5.33 -19.71 2.95
CA SER A 94 5.18 -18.80 4.09
C SER A 94 3.92 -17.94 3.97
N VAL A 95 3.66 -17.39 2.78
CA VAL A 95 2.47 -16.55 2.54
C VAL A 95 1.20 -17.36 2.61
N GLU A 96 1.18 -18.56 2.02
CA GLU A 96 0.05 -19.47 2.04
C GLU A 96 -0.32 -19.87 3.47
N ALA A 97 0.67 -20.31 4.26
CA ALA A 97 0.46 -20.66 5.67
C ALA A 97 -0.11 -19.50 6.48
N ALA A 98 0.37 -18.27 6.24
CA ALA A 98 -0.13 -17.08 6.93
C ALA A 98 -1.54 -16.66 6.49
N THR A 99 -1.94 -16.98 5.26
CA THR A 99 -3.25 -16.61 4.70
C THR A 99 -4.37 -17.57 5.13
N ARG A 100 -4.02 -18.77 5.53
CA ARG A 100 -4.99 -19.80 5.94
C ARG A 100 -5.85 -19.32 7.09
N GLY A 101 -7.19 -19.42 6.92
CA GLY A 101 -8.18 -19.03 7.92
C GLY A 101 -8.34 -17.52 8.14
N GLN A 102 -7.74 -16.68 7.30
CA GLN A 102 -7.93 -15.24 7.34
C GLN A 102 -9.20 -14.83 6.57
N GLU A 103 -9.78 -13.69 6.93
CA GLU A 103 -10.95 -13.11 6.27
C GLU A 103 -10.57 -11.94 5.35
N ALA A 104 -9.44 -11.30 5.64
CA ALA A 104 -8.90 -10.21 4.82
C ALA A 104 -7.38 -10.13 4.91
N VAL A 105 -6.77 -9.50 3.91
CA VAL A 105 -5.33 -9.21 3.89
C VAL A 105 -5.09 -7.71 3.78
N ILE A 106 -4.19 -7.20 4.62
CA ILE A 106 -3.64 -5.84 4.51
C ILE A 106 -2.16 -5.94 4.17
N SER A 107 -1.75 -5.27 3.10
CA SER A 107 -0.36 -5.21 2.67
C SER A 107 0.20 -3.81 2.82
N ALA A 108 1.15 -3.63 3.75
CA ALA A 108 1.98 -2.43 3.89
C ALA A 108 3.43 -2.74 3.53
N LEU A 109 3.62 -3.45 2.42
CA LEU A 109 4.94 -3.85 1.95
C LEU A 109 5.78 -2.65 1.51
N GLY A 110 6.99 -2.61 2.01
CA GLY A 110 8.03 -1.68 1.60
C GLY A 110 9.41 -2.31 1.71
N HIS A 111 10.40 -1.69 1.09
CA HIS A 111 11.80 -2.06 1.23
C HIS A 111 12.71 -0.83 1.19
N LYS A 112 13.97 -1.01 1.60
CA LYS A 112 15.00 0.05 1.61
C LYS A 112 16.02 -0.09 0.47
N ARG A 113 15.78 -0.95 -0.50
CA ARG A 113 16.67 -1.15 -1.67
C ARG A 113 16.26 -0.20 -2.79
N PHE A 114 16.64 1.06 -2.67
CA PHE A 114 16.17 2.12 -3.59
C PHE A 114 16.99 2.23 -4.87
N PHE A 115 18.28 1.89 -4.80
CA PHE A 115 19.24 2.09 -5.88
C PHE A 115 19.40 0.89 -6.83
N TYR A 116 18.68 -0.20 -6.58
CA TYR A 116 18.74 -1.41 -7.40
C TYR A 116 17.35 -1.79 -7.90
N PRO A 117 17.25 -2.27 -9.16
CA PRO A 117 16.00 -2.85 -9.64
C PRO A 117 15.57 -4.02 -8.76
N THR A 118 14.38 -3.96 -8.19
CA THR A 118 13.80 -5.05 -7.41
C THR A 118 12.40 -5.36 -7.89
N ARG A 119 11.92 -6.55 -7.51
CA ARG A 119 10.53 -6.98 -7.72
C ARG A 119 9.88 -7.45 -6.42
N ILE A 120 10.40 -7.00 -5.28
CA ILE A 120 9.95 -7.45 -3.95
C ILE A 120 8.46 -7.14 -3.75
N LEU A 121 8.02 -5.94 -4.14
CA LEU A 121 6.64 -5.52 -3.96
C LEU A 121 5.71 -6.28 -4.92
N SER A 122 6.07 -6.32 -6.20
CA SER A 122 5.26 -6.98 -7.23
C SER A 122 5.26 -8.50 -7.10
N ALA A 123 6.40 -9.14 -6.79
CA ALA A 123 6.48 -10.58 -6.60
C ALA A 123 5.77 -11.02 -5.30
N GLY A 124 6.01 -10.29 -4.19
CA GLY A 124 5.31 -10.56 -2.94
C GLY A 124 3.79 -10.42 -3.07
N THR A 125 3.33 -9.42 -3.84
CA THR A 125 1.90 -9.25 -4.10
C THR A 125 1.30 -10.39 -4.92
N ARG A 126 2.04 -10.96 -5.89
CA ARG A 126 1.58 -12.18 -6.60
C ARG A 126 1.39 -13.35 -5.65
N ASN A 127 2.34 -13.58 -4.74
CA ASN A 127 2.22 -14.64 -3.74
C ASN A 127 1.02 -14.41 -2.82
N ILE A 128 0.78 -13.16 -2.38
CA ILE A 128 -0.40 -12.81 -1.57
C ILE A 128 -1.68 -13.13 -2.33
N LEU A 129 -1.84 -12.66 -3.57
CA LEU A 129 -3.04 -12.86 -4.36
C LEU A 129 -3.28 -14.36 -4.65
N ARG A 130 -2.21 -15.11 -4.97
CA ARG A 130 -2.30 -16.57 -5.17
C ARG A 130 -2.76 -17.28 -3.89
N ALA A 131 -2.21 -16.93 -2.73
CA ALA A 131 -2.61 -17.49 -1.45
C ALA A 131 -4.05 -17.11 -1.08
N MET A 132 -4.47 -15.87 -1.32
CA MET A 132 -5.84 -15.43 -1.14
C MET A 132 -6.81 -16.24 -1.99
N GLN A 133 -6.50 -16.48 -3.26
CA GLN A 133 -7.31 -17.31 -4.16
C GLN A 133 -7.40 -18.75 -3.66
N ALA A 134 -6.28 -19.34 -3.23
CA ALA A 134 -6.24 -20.72 -2.73
C ALA A 134 -7.09 -20.92 -1.46
N HIS A 135 -7.23 -19.89 -0.63
CA HIS A 135 -7.97 -19.95 0.64
C HIS A 135 -9.31 -19.20 0.63
N GLY A 136 -9.79 -18.75 -0.52
CA GLY A 136 -11.08 -18.05 -0.64
C GLY A 136 -11.14 -16.69 0.06
N VAL A 137 -9.97 -16.06 0.31
CA VAL A 137 -9.91 -14.72 0.92
C VAL A 137 -10.12 -13.67 -0.16
N SER A 138 -11.21 -12.92 -0.08
CA SER A 138 -11.57 -11.96 -1.14
C SER A 138 -11.06 -10.55 -0.91
N ARG A 139 -10.92 -10.07 0.35
CA ARG A 139 -10.65 -8.67 0.65
C ARG A 139 -9.16 -8.36 0.77
N LEU A 140 -8.66 -7.44 -0.07
CA LEU A 140 -7.28 -6.92 -0.03
C LEU A 140 -7.27 -5.40 0.13
N VAL A 141 -6.53 -4.88 1.12
CA VAL A 141 -6.19 -3.46 1.22
C VAL A 141 -4.67 -3.31 1.11
N CYS A 142 -4.18 -2.56 0.11
CA CYS A 142 -2.76 -2.44 -0.17
C CYS A 142 -2.28 -0.99 -0.12
N GLU A 143 -1.18 -0.74 0.60
CA GLU A 143 -0.49 0.56 0.62
C GLU A 143 0.48 0.66 -0.57
N THR A 144 0.31 1.70 -1.40
CA THR A 144 1.26 2.04 -2.45
C THR A 144 1.84 3.45 -2.25
N SER A 145 1.64 4.39 -3.16
CA SER A 145 2.07 5.78 -3.03
C SER A 145 1.33 6.68 -4.00
N LEU A 146 1.10 7.94 -3.67
CA LEU A 146 0.89 8.98 -4.69
C LEU A 146 2.08 9.04 -5.64
N GLY A 147 1.88 9.57 -6.82
CA GLY A 147 2.91 9.68 -7.86
C GLY A 147 2.93 8.52 -8.86
N ILE A 148 1.91 7.63 -8.83
CA ILE A 148 1.77 6.47 -9.71
C ILE A 148 0.39 6.52 -10.41
N GLY A 149 0.30 5.98 -11.61
CA GLY A 149 -0.95 5.91 -12.36
C GLY A 149 -1.54 7.29 -12.60
N ASP A 150 -2.83 7.44 -12.36
CA ASP A 150 -3.56 8.71 -12.48
C ASP A 150 -3.20 9.77 -11.40
N SER A 151 -2.38 9.39 -10.41
CA SER A 151 -1.81 10.32 -9.43
C SER A 151 -0.38 10.75 -9.75
N ALA A 152 0.19 10.37 -10.90
CA ALA A 152 1.52 10.82 -11.33
C ALA A 152 1.57 12.37 -11.36
N GLY A 153 2.65 12.94 -10.84
CA GLY A 153 2.81 14.38 -10.68
C GLY A 153 2.09 15.02 -9.47
N ARG A 154 1.26 14.26 -8.74
CA ARG A 154 0.46 14.82 -7.62
C ARG A 154 1.13 14.73 -6.25
N LEU A 155 2.41 14.37 -6.20
CA LEU A 155 3.19 14.35 -4.95
C LEU A 155 4.03 15.64 -4.75
N GLY A 156 3.83 16.64 -5.62
CA GLY A 156 4.55 17.91 -5.65
C GLY A 156 5.77 17.90 -6.59
N LEU A 157 6.23 19.09 -6.98
CA LEU A 157 7.37 19.26 -7.91
C LEU A 157 8.64 18.61 -7.37
N TYR A 158 8.93 18.76 -6.08
CA TYR A 158 10.12 18.20 -5.45
C TYR A 158 10.18 16.67 -5.61
N PHE A 159 9.07 15.97 -5.37
CA PHE A 159 9.03 14.53 -5.57
C PHE A 159 9.06 14.15 -7.05
N THR A 160 8.32 14.86 -7.89
CA THR A 160 8.20 14.54 -9.32
C THR A 160 9.53 14.72 -10.05
N PHE A 161 10.27 15.79 -9.74
CA PHE A 161 11.49 16.13 -10.45
C PHE A 161 12.79 15.83 -9.70
N PHE A 162 12.75 15.39 -8.46
CA PHE A 162 13.96 15.05 -7.71
C PHE A 162 13.87 13.70 -7.00
N VAL A 163 12.95 13.52 -6.05
CA VAL A 163 12.96 12.32 -5.22
C VAL A 163 12.69 11.05 -6.03
N ILE A 164 11.67 11.07 -6.87
CA ILE A 164 11.29 9.89 -7.68
C ILE A 164 12.38 9.57 -8.71
N PRO A 165 12.82 10.50 -9.60
CA PRO A 165 13.76 10.16 -10.65
C PRO A 165 15.19 9.91 -10.16
N VAL A 166 15.61 10.52 -9.05
CA VAL A 166 16.98 10.38 -8.55
C VAL A 166 17.13 9.30 -7.49
N LEU A 167 16.21 9.28 -6.51
CA LEU A 167 16.36 8.43 -5.34
C LEU A 167 15.51 7.15 -5.40
N LEU A 168 14.35 7.20 -6.03
CA LEU A 168 13.34 6.15 -5.93
C LEU A 168 12.82 5.59 -7.27
N PRO A 169 13.54 5.66 -8.41
CA PRO A 169 12.96 5.28 -9.70
C PRO A 169 12.56 3.81 -9.72
N PHE A 170 13.42 2.92 -9.27
CA PHE A 170 13.16 1.47 -9.24
C PHE A 170 12.05 1.09 -8.26
N TYR A 171 11.98 1.79 -7.12
CA TYR A 171 10.94 1.60 -6.13
C TYR A 171 9.55 1.95 -6.68
N PHE A 172 9.42 3.08 -7.36
CA PHE A 172 8.17 3.52 -7.97
C PHE A 172 7.78 2.65 -9.18
N LEU A 173 8.74 2.17 -9.96
CA LEU A 173 8.48 1.21 -11.03
C LEU A 173 7.95 -0.12 -10.50
N ASP A 174 8.49 -0.64 -9.37
CA ASP A 174 7.98 -1.86 -8.76
C ASP A 174 6.60 -1.65 -8.13
N LYS A 175 6.34 -0.50 -7.50
CA LYS A 175 4.99 -0.13 -7.04
C LYS A 175 3.99 -0.02 -8.19
N SER A 176 4.38 0.51 -9.33
CA SER A 176 3.51 0.56 -10.52
C SER A 176 3.16 -0.85 -11.03
N ARG A 177 4.14 -1.77 -11.00
CA ARG A 177 3.89 -3.19 -11.32
C ARG A 177 2.97 -3.84 -10.29
N GLN A 178 3.18 -3.55 -9.00
CA GLN A 178 2.34 -4.01 -7.89
C GLN A 178 0.88 -3.62 -8.13
N GLU A 179 0.59 -2.35 -8.43
CA GLU A 179 -0.77 -1.88 -8.69
C GLU A 179 -1.42 -2.57 -9.90
N ARG A 180 -0.67 -2.78 -10.98
CA ARG A 180 -1.20 -3.51 -12.16
C ARG A 180 -1.57 -4.95 -11.85
N ILE A 181 -0.77 -5.63 -11.04
CA ILE A 181 -1.02 -7.01 -10.62
C ILE A 181 -2.29 -7.07 -9.77
N ILE A 182 -2.46 -6.13 -8.82
CA ILE A 182 -3.67 -6.05 -8.01
C ILE A 182 -4.88 -5.74 -8.87
N ALA A 183 -4.78 -4.78 -9.77
CA ALA A 183 -5.89 -4.36 -10.63
C ALA A 183 -6.35 -5.44 -11.62
N ALA A 184 -5.45 -6.34 -12.02
CA ALA A 184 -5.75 -7.48 -12.88
C ALA A 184 -6.31 -8.70 -12.12
N SER A 185 -6.39 -8.65 -10.80
CA SER A 185 -6.91 -9.73 -9.97
C SER A 185 -8.43 -9.63 -9.76
N ASP A 186 -9.05 -10.76 -9.45
CA ASP A 186 -10.48 -10.84 -9.17
C ASP A 186 -10.86 -10.52 -7.72
N VAL A 187 -9.88 -10.29 -6.84
CA VAL A 187 -10.14 -9.98 -5.44
C VAL A 187 -10.79 -8.60 -5.27
N GLU A 188 -11.42 -8.41 -4.15
CA GLU A 188 -12.03 -7.15 -3.74
C GLU A 188 -10.97 -6.24 -3.13
N TRP A 189 -10.26 -5.52 -3.98
CA TRP A 189 -9.12 -4.73 -3.56
C TRP A 189 -9.44 -3.25 -3.37
N VAL A 190 -8.70 -2.61 -2.46
CA VAL A 190 -8.56 -1.16 -2.32
C VAL A 190 -7.08 -0.82 -2.23
N ILE A 191 -6.61 0.11 -3.03
CA ILE A 191 -5.25 0.62 -2.97
C ILE A 191 -5.24 1.99 -2.28
N ALA A 192 -4.53 2.09 -1.16
CA ALA A 192 -4.26 3.36 -0.50
C ALA A 192 -2.96 3.96 -1.06
N ARG A 193 -3.03 5.17 -1.61
CA ARG A 193 -1.89 5.94 -2.11
C ARG A 193 -1.60 7.11 -1.17
N PRO A 194 -0.83 6.93 -0.11
CA PRO A 194 -0.50 8.01 0.80
C PRO A 194 0.41 9.06 0.16
N GLY A 195 0.30 10.31 0.64
CA GLY A 195 1.31 11.33 0.48
C GLY A 195 2.60 10.97 1.22
N MET A 196 3.53 11.93 1.36
CA MET A 196 4.77 11.74 2.11
C MET A 196 4.48 11.34 3.55
N LEU A 197 4.96 10.17 3.96
CA LEU A 197 4.71 9.58 5.27
C LEU A 197 5.56 10.22 6.36
N ASN A 198 4.96 10.49 7.52
CA ASN A 198 5.65 10.87 8.74
C ASN A 198 5.21 10.01 9.94
N ASN A 199 5.85 10.22 11.10
CA ASN A 199 5.56 9.48 12.34
C ASN A 199 4.73 10.30 13.35
N ASN A 200 4.04 11.33 12.91
CA ASN A 200 3.17 12.11 13.78
C ASN A 200 2.04 11.23 14.33
N LYS A 201 1.46 11.68 15.43
CA LYS A 201 0.27 11.05 16.02
C LYS A 201 -0.89 11.07 15.03
N LYS A 202 -1.81 10.13 15.19
CA LYS A 202 -3.07 10.09 14.46
C LYS A 202 -3.85 11.40 14.67
N GLN A 203 -4.26 12.04 13.59
CA GLN A 203 -5.08 13.26 13.63
C GLN A 203 -6.57 12.98 13.41
N GLY A 204 -6.93 11.84 12.82
CA GLY A 204 -8.31 11.44 12.57
C GLY A 204 -9.05 12.24 11.51
N ARG A 205 -8.35 13.08 10.74
CA ARG A 205 -8.93 13.99 9.73
C ARG A 205 -8.20 13.90 8.39
N SER A 206 -7.97 12.68 7.91
CA SER A 206 -7.40 12.47 6.58
C SER A 206 -8.40 12.82 5.48
N ARG A 207 -7.91 13.50 4.44
CA ARG A 207 -8.63 13.66 3.17
C ARG A 207 -8.26 12.49 2.26
N HIS A 208 -9.25 11.92 1.61
CA HIS A 208 -9.07 10.79 0.72
C HIS A 208 -10.01 10.85 -0.49
N GLY A 209 -9.56 10.38 -1.64
CA GLY A 209 -10.32 10.41 -2.88
C GLY A 209 -9.45 10.23 -4.12
N TRP A 210 -10.09 10.19 -5.28
CA TRP A 210 -9.39 9.95 -6.56
C TRP A 210 -8.55 11.13 -7.05
N LYS A 211 -8.86 12.36 -6.61
CA LYS A 211 -8.18 13.59 -7.03
C LYS A 211 -7.25 14.17 -5.95
N ILE A 212 -6.96 13.39 -4.92
CA ILE A 212 -6.06 13.81 -3.83
C ILE A 212 -4.62 13.93 -4.32
N GLY A 213 -3.89 14.87 -3.73
CA GLY A 213 -2.53 15.24 -4.06
C GLY A 213 -2.44 16.69 -4.52
N ASN A 214 -1.24 17.15 -4.78
CA ASN A 214 -0.96 18.52 -5.25
C ASN A 214 0.20 18.47 -6.24
N ALA A 215 0.11 19.22 -7.34
CA ALA A 215 1.16 19.26 -8.34
C ALA A 215 2.37 20.09 -7.89
N LEU A 216 2.17 21.14 -7.11
CA LEU A 216 3.21 22.07 -6.68
C LEU A 216 3.84 21.66 -5.34
N TRP A 217 2.99 21.34 -4.34
CA TRP A 217 3.42 21.11 -2.97
C TRP A 217 3.35 19.65 -2.56
N THR A 218 4.31 19.21 -1.76
CA THR A 218 4.33 17.85 -1.22
C THR A 218 3.27 17.71 -0.14
N VAL A 219 2.25 16.90 -0.42
CA VAL A 219 1.22 16.52 0.56
C VAL A 219 1.76 15.46 1.50
N ARG A 220 1.34 15.51 2.77
CA ARG A 220 1.85 14.65 3.85
C ARG A 220 0.71 13.96 4.58
N ILE A 221 1.07 12.87 5.30
CA ILE A 221 0.14 12.16 6.19
C ILE A 221 0.92 11.35 7.23
N SER A 222 0.34 11.11 8.42
CA SER A 222 0.94 10.19 9.38
C SER A 222 0.69 8.74 8.99
N ARG A 223 1.63 7.87 9.34
CA ARG A 223 1.44 6.42 9.20
C ARG A 223 0.25 5.92 10.02
N ALA A 224 -0.05 6.58 11.13
CA ALA A 224 -1.19 6.26 11.97
C ALA A 224 -2.53 6.56 11.27
N ASP A 225 -2.65 7.69 10.56
CA ASP A 225 -3.85 8.02 9.77
C ASP A 225 -3.99 7.13 8.52
N VAL A 226 -2.87 6.75 7.89
CA VAL A 226 -2.90 5.78 6.78
C VAL A 226 -3.41 4.42 7.27
N ALA A 227 -2.92 3.94 8.41
CA ALA A 227 -3.37 2.69 9.02
C ALA A 227 -4.87 2.73 9.34
N ASP A 228 -5.34 3.83 9.92
CA ASP A 228 -6.75 4.04 10.21
C ASP A 228 -7.61 3.99 8.94
N PHE A 229 -7.19 4.71 7.89
CA PHE A 229 -7.86 4.69 6.59
C PHE A 229 -7.91 3.26 6.03
N MET A 230 -6.79 2.54 6.03
CA MET A 230 -6.71 1.18 5.47
C MET A 230 -7.61 0.20 6.23
N LEU A 231 -7.64 0.26 7.55
CA LEU A 231 -8.52 -0.57 8.38
C LEU A 231 -10.00 -0.27 8.12
N ASN A 232 -10.38 0.98 7.93
CA ASN A 232 -11.74 1.37 7.58
C ASN A 232 -12.18 0.81 6.22
N GLN A 233 -11.23 0.56 5.29
CA GLN A 233 -11.55 -0.05 4.00
C GLN A 233 -11.86 -1.55 4.10
N LEU A 234 -11.63 -2.20 5.21
CA LEU A 234 -11.99 -3.62 5.40
C LEU A 234 -13.51 -3.86 5.39
N ALA A 235 -14.27 -2.89 5.88
CA ALA A 235 -15.73 -2.96 6.00
C ALA A 235 -16.48 -1.98 5.07
N SER A 236 -15.79 -1.29 4.18
CA SER A 236 -16.39 -0.28 3.30
C SER A 236 -16.18 -0.63 1.83
N ASP A 237 -17.24 -0.60 1.04
CA ASP A 237 -17.18 -0.79 -0.42
C ASP A 237 -17.05 0.53 -1.19
N ARG A 238 -16.92 1.66 -0.47
CA ARG A 238 -16.83 3.00 -1.10
C ARG A 238 -15.74 3.11 -2.16
N TYR A 239 -14.61 2.44 -1.94
CA TYR A 239 -13.46 2.48 -2.83
C TYR A 239 -13.09 1.11 -3.41
N LEU A 240 -14.08 0.22 -3.50
CA LEU A 240 -13.88 -1.10 -4.07
C LEU A 240 -13.30 -1.00 -5.48
N ARG A 241 -12.24 -1.78 -5.74
CA ARG A 241 -11.48 -1.81 -7.02
C ARG A 241 -10.97 -0.42 -7.45
N SER A 242 -10.60 0.40 -6.47
CA SER A 242 -10.06 1.74 -6.70
C SER A 242 -8.73 1.98 -5.99
N ALA A 243 -7.89 2.81 -6.61
CA ALA A 243 -6.69 3.37 -5.99
C ALA A 243 -6.97 4.81 -5.56
N VAL A 244 -6.77 5.10 -4.29
CA VAL A 244 -7.27 6.30 -3.63
C VAL A 244 -6.13 7.07 -2.98
N GLY A 245 -5.97 8.34 -3.33
CA GLY A 245 -5.04 9.23 -2.65
C GLY A 245 -5.48 9.50 -1.21
N VAL A 246 -4.52 9.55 -0.27
CA VAL A 246 -4.76 9.83 1.15
C VAL A 246 -3.74 10.84 1.66
N CYS A 247 -4.19 11.97 2.20
CA CYS A 247 -3.33 13.02 2.79
C CYS A 247 -4.08 13.80 3.89
N TRP A 248 -3.39 14.74 4.50
CA TRP A 248 -4.00 15.78 5.34
C TRP A 248 -4.51 16.96 4.53
#